data_536e54c80f5c7872f6ae074cd006e4d4
#
_entry.id   536e54c80f5c7872f6ae074cd006e4d4
#
_cell.length_a   1.000
_cell.length_b   1.000
_cell.length_c   1.000
_cell.angle_alpha   90.00
_cell.angle_beta   90.00
_cell.angle_gamma   90.00
#
_symmetry.space_group_name_H-M   'P 1'
#
loop_
_entity.id
_entity.type
_entity.pdbx_description
1 polymer ?
#
loop_
_entity_poly.entity_id
_entity_poly.type
_entity_poly.pdbx_seq_one_letter_code
_entity_poly.pdbx_strand_id
1 'polypeptide(L)'
;MEAQVNKKFILFLVLLGILSGCSLRSLHSGSTYESGEMGSPTYFKKGVILSIRDVVIKGTESGVGGAAGAAVGGLAGSTLGGNTATRALGGLGGAVIGGIVGHKTENILTGGDASEFIVQPDKGDPYASVHINKEELKVGERVLIIESGKLRVVRDQTSKK
;
A
#
# COMPACT_ATOMS: atom_id res chain seq x y z
N MET A 1 -8.58 3.71 -45.55
CA MET A 1 -9.54 3.28 -44.53
C MET A 1 -9.11 3.91 -43.21
N GLU A 2 -9.54 5.15 -42.94
CA GLU A 2 -9.24 5.85 -41.68
C GLU A 2 -10.20 5.32 -40.62
N ALA A 3 -9.65 4.65 -39.60
CA ALA A 3 -10.42 4.21 -38.46
C ALA A 3 -10.86 5.46 -37.67
N GLN A 4 -12.12 5.80 -37.75
CA GLN A 4 -12.78 6.79 -36.91
C GLN A 4 -12.71 6.30 -35.47
N VAL A 5 -11.61 6.63 -34.81
CA VAL A 5 -11.46 6.32 -33.38
C VAL A 5 -12.46 7.16 -32.61
N ASN A 6 -13.43 6.51 -32.00
CA ASN A 6 -14.54 7.15 -31.32
C ASN A 6 -13.99 8.04 -30.18
N LYS A 7 -14.29 9.36 -30.21
CA LYS A 7 -13.86 10.32 -29.17
C LYS A 7 -14.15 9.82 -27.74
N LYS A 8 -15.24 9.07 -27.55
CA LYS A 8 -15.59 8.45 -26.28
C LYS A 8 -14.61 7.35 -25.86
N PHE A 9 -14.04 6.62 -26.82
CA PHE A 9 -13.04 5.59 -26.56
C PHE A 9 -11.69 6.20 -26.18
N ILE A 10 -11.29 7.30 -26.81
CA ILE A 10 -10.10 8.06 -26.45
C ILE A 10 -10.25 8.66 -25.04
N LEU A 11 -11.42 9.23 -24.73
CA LEU A 11 -11.71 9.79 -23.41
C LEU A 11 -11.67 8.70 -22.31
N PHE A 12 -12.17 7.51 -22.61
CA PHE A 12 -12.11 6.35 -21.70
C PHE A 12 -10.68 5.88 -21.48
N LEU A 13 -9.84 5.84 -22.51
CA LEU A 13 -8.43 5.46 -22.43
C LEU A 13 -7.61 6.51 -21.64
N VAL A 14 -7.90 7.79 -21.83
CA VAL A 14 -7.27 8.88 -21.05
C VAL A 14 -7.70 8.83 -19.59
N LEU A 15 -8.96 8.56 -19.30
CA LEU A 15 -9.47 8.40 -17.93
C LEU A 15 -8.82 7.19 -17.24
N LEU A 16 -8.64 6.07 -17.95
CA LEU A 16 -7.96 4.89 -17.44
C LEU A 16 -6.47 5.17 -17.14
N GLY A 17 -5.81 6.00 -17.94
CA GLY A 17 -4.42 6.45 -17.76
C GLY A 17 -4.24 7.35 -16.53
N ILE A 18 -5.24 8.17 -16.19
CA ILE A 18 -5.19 9.06 -15.02
C ILE A 18 -5.37 8.26 -13.71
N LEU A 19 -6.10 7.15 -13.72
CA LEU A 19 -6.27 6.28 -12.55
C LEU A 19 -5.02 5.46 -12.21
N SER A 20 -4.07 5.31 -13.12
CA SER A 20 -2.83 4.55 -12.88
C SER A 20 -1.80 5.29 -12.00
N GLY A 21 -2.04 6.57 -11.69
CA GLY A 21 -1.07 7.44 -11.00
C GLY A 21 -1.01 7.35 -9.48
N CYS A 22 -1.97 6.73 -8.82
CA CYS A 22 -1.97 6.61 -7.36
C CYS A 22 -1.36 5.29 -6.90
N SER A 23 -0.04 5.25 -6.78
CA SER A 23 0.63 4.18 -6.03
C SER A 23 0.41 4.41 -4.53
N LEU A 24 -0.68 3.90 -4.00
CA LEU A 24 -1.03 3.90 -2.56
C LEU A 24 -0.22 2.88 -1.76
N ARG A 25 0.97 2.52 -2.23
CA ARG A 25 1.83 1.56 -1.54
C ARG A 25 2.58 2.23 -0.40
N SER A 26 1.84 2.64 0.63
CA SER A 26 2.39 3.14 1.89
C SER A 26 2.78 1.98 2.81
N LEU A 27 3.55 1.02 2.31
CA LEU A 27 4.18 0.02 3.16
C LEU A 27 5.34 0.70 3.91
N HIS A 28 5.28 0.66 5.23
CA HIS A 28 6.27 1.30 6.10
C HIS A 28 7.66 0.70 5.84
N SER A 29 8.58 1.57 5.47
CA SER A 29 10.01 1.24 5.35
C SER A 29 10.78 2.01 6.40
N GLY A 30 11.85 1.43 6.93
CA GLY A 30 12.76 2.09 7.87
C GLY A 30 13.32 3.44 7.36
N SER A 31 13.37 3.61 6.04
CA SER A 31 13.92 4.81 5.37
C SER A 31 12.88 5.84 4.92
N THR A 32 11.59 5.68 5.29
CA THR A 32 10.52 6.60 4.88
C THR A 32 10.04 7.43 6.07
N TYR A 33 10.04 8.75 5.91
CA TYR A 33 9.55 9.73 6.89
C TYR A 33 8.23 10.33 6.41
N GLU A 34 7.33 10.61 7.34
CA GLU A 34 6.15 11.43 7.05
C GLU A 34 6.52 12.93 7.11
N SER A 35 5.83 13.76 6.31
CA SER A 35 6.15 15.21 6.26
C SER A 35 6.06 15.90 7.61
N GLY A 36 5.21 15.43 8.52
CA GLY A 36 5.08 15.95 9.88
C GLY A 36 6.22 15.57 10.84
N GLU A 37 7.08 14.62 10.45
CA GLU A 37 8.24 14.19 11.25
C GLU A 37 9.50 15.01 10.95
N MET A 38 9.46 15.86 9.90
CA MET A 38 10.60 16.68 9.50
C MET A 38 10.91 17.74 10.56
N GLY A 39 12.17 17.81 10.97
CA GLY A 39 12.65 18.80 11.95
C GLY A 39 12.36 18.45 13.42
N SER A 40 11.70 17.33 13.70
CA SER A 40 11.49 16.86 15.07
C SER A 40 12.68 16.06 15.58
N PRO A 41 13.18 16.31 16.80
CA PRO A 41 14.23 15.48 17.38
C PRO A 41 13.72 14.06 17.63
N THR A 42 14.49 13.08 17.23
CA THR A 42 14.13 11.67 17.37
C THR A 42 15.19 10.95 18.17
N TYR A 43 14.77 10.17 19.15
CA TYR A 43 15.66 9.35 19.95
C TYR A 43 15.93 8.02 19.23
N PHE A 44 17.14 7.53 19.37
CA PHE A 44 17.53 6.23 18.85
C PHE A 44 18.27 5.41 19.89
N LYS A 45 18.15 4.10 19.77
CA LYS A 45 18.92 3.12 20.52
C LYS A 45 19.78 2.33 19.54
N LYS A 46 20.95 1.87 19.99
CA LYS A 46 21.75 0.92 19.24
C LYS A 46 21.35 -0.50 19.59
N GLY A 47 21.47 -1.40 18.63
CA GLY A 47 21.14 -2.81 18.84
C GLY A 47 21.71 -3.72 17.76
N VAL A 48 21.37 -5.01 17.86
CA VAL A 48 21.76 -6.04 16.91
C VAL A 48 20.53 -6.82 16.47
N ILE A 49 20.46 -7.19 15.22
CA ILE A 49 19.39 -8.05 14.68
C ILE A 49 19.67 -9.48 15.08
N LEU A 50 18.77 -10.09 15.87
CA LEU A 50 18.86 -11.49 16.29
C LEU A 50 18.27 -12.43 15.25
N SER A 51 17.18 -12.03 14.58
CA SER A 51 16.47 -12.84 13.60
C SER A 51 15.74 -11.98 12.61
N ILE A 52 15.61 -12.48 11.38
CA ILE A 52 14.78 -11.90 10.32
C ILE A 52 13.90 -13.01 9.78
N ARG A 53 12.60 -12.76 9.68
CA ARG A 53 11.61 -13.68 9.12
C ARG A 53 10.74 -12.95 8.12
N ASP A 54 10.56 -13.54 6.95
CA ASP A 54 9.62 -13.01 5.96
C ASP A 54 8.18 -13.24 6.44
N VAL A 55 7.37 -12.20 6.33
CA VAL A 55 5.97 -12.20 6.73
C VAL A 55 5.13 -11.50 5.67
N VAL A 56 3.86 -11.85 5.59
CA VAL A 56 2.91 -11.19 4.69
C VAL A 56 1.99 -10.31 5.51
N ILE A 57 1.92 -9.04 5.14
CA ILE A 57 0.95 -8.10 5.70
C ILE A 57 -0.35 -8.27 4.94
N LYS A 58 -1.41 -8.66 5.66
CA LYS A 58 -2.75 -8.69 5.09
C LYS A 58 -3.19 -7.27 4.77
N GLY A 59 -3.69 -7.04 3.57
CA GLY A 59 -4.24 -5.76 3.16
C GLY A 59 -5.46 -5.36 3.98
N THR A 60 -5.76 -4.07 3.97
CA THR A 60 -6.93 -3.49 4.64
C THR A 60 -8.22 -3.87 3.90
N GLU A 61 -9.24 -4.16 4.65
CA GLU A 61 -10.61 -4.41 4.19
C GLU A 61 -11.52 -3.30 4.73
N SER A 62 -11.20 -2.05 4.45
CA SER A 62 -11.96 -0.89 4.93
C SER A 62 -13.33 -0.74 4.25
N GLY A 63 -13.51 -1.42 3.12
CA GLY A 63 -14.70 -1.31 2.28
C GLY A 63 -14.69 -0.11 1.33
N VAL A 64 -13.70 0.79 1.45
CA VAL A 64 -13.60 1.98 0.58
C VAL A 64 -13.41 1.58 -0.88
N GLY A 65 -12.54 0.59 -1.15
CA GLY A 65 -12.35 0.08 -2.51
C GLY A 65 -13.61 -0.56 -3.07
N GLY A 66 -14.32 -1.33 -2.22
CA GLY A 66 -15.60 -1.92 -2.60
C GLY A 66 -16.68 -0.87 -2.92
N ALA A 67 -16.82 0.14 -2.07
CA ALA A 67 -17.78 1.23 -2.27
C ALA A 67 -17.46 2.05 -3.53
N ALA A 68 -16.20 2.43 -3.72
CA ALA A 68 -15.76 3.15 -4.91
C ALA A 68 -15.94 2.31 -6.19
N GLY A 69 -15.58 1.04 -6.14
CA GLY A 69 -15.77 0.11 -7.26
C GLY A 69 -17.26 -0.08 -7.61
N ALA A 70 -18.13 -0.22 -6.60
CA ALA A 70 -19.57 -0.32 -6.80
C ALA A 70 -20.16 0.96 -7.43
N ALA A 71 -19.73 2.14 -6.97
CA ALA A 71 -20.19 3.41 -7.53
C ALA A 71 -19.77 3.55 -9.01
N VAL A 72 -18.50 3.32 -9.33
CA VAL A 72 -18.00 3.40 -10.71
C VAL A 72 -18.62 2.33 -11.59
N GLY A 73 -18.68 1.08 -11.11
CA GLY A 73 -19.30 -0.03 -11.84
C GLY A 73 -20.78 0.17 -12.08
N GLY A 74 -21.50 0.67 -11.08
CA GLY A 74 -22.93 1.00 -11.18
C GLY A 74 -23.21 2.10 -12.20
N LEU A 75 -22.43 3.19 -12.18
CA LEU A 75 -22.52 4.25 -13.18
C LEU A 75 -22.24 3.72 -14.59
N ALA A 76 -21.13 2.98 -14.76
CA ALA A 76 -20.75 2.42 -16.05
C ALA A 76 -21.81 1.43 -16.56
N GLY A 77 -22.29 0.53 -15.69
CA GLY A 77 -23.31 -0.45 -16.04
C GLY A 77 -24.63 0.19 -16.45
N SER A 78 -25.01 1.28 -15.80
CA SER A 78 -26.26 2.00 -16.13
C SER A 78 -26.25 2.65 -17.51
N THR A 79 -25.07 2.85 -18.10
CA THR A 79 -24.95 3.43 -19.47
C THR A 79 -25.18 2.40 -20.56
N LEU A 80 -25.16 1.09 -20.25
CA LEU A 80 -25.26 0.01 -21.24
C LEU A 80 -26.70 -0.32 -21.65
N GLY A 81 -27.71 0.29 -21.01
CA GLY A 81 -29.12 -0.01 -21.27
C GLY A 81 -29.79 1.00 -22.21
N GLY A 82 -30.61 0.50 -23.12
CA GLY A 82 -31.42 1.33 -24.05
C GLY A 82 -32.71 1.90 -23.42
N ASN A 83 -33.21 1.32 -22.33
CA ASN A 83 -34.40 1.76 -21.60
C ASN A 83 -34.15 1.79 -20.08
N THR A 84 -35.10 2.33 -19.31
CA THR A 84 -34.97 2.51 -17.86
C THR A 84 -34.76 1.18 -17.12
N ALA A 85 -35.45 0.12 -17.53
CA ALA A 85 -35.33 -1.18 -16.86
C ALA A 85 -33.96 -1.82 -17.11
N THR A 86 -33.43 -1.79 -18.35
CA THR A 86 -32.13 -2.34 -18.70
C THR A 86 -30.98 -1.49 -18.09
N ARG A 87 -31.15 -0.19 -17.94
CA ARG A 87 -30.24 0.69 -17.22
C ARG A 87 -30.15 0.35 -15.74
N ALA A 88 -31.29 0.11 -15.10
CA ALA A 88 -31.34 -0.30 -13.69
C ALA A 88 -30.63 -1.64 -13.48
N LEU A 89 -30.89 -2.65 -14.32
CA LEU A 89 -30.25 -3.96 -14.23
C LEU A 89 -28.77 -3.87 -14.53
N GLY A 90 -28.34 -3.09 -15.53
CA GLY A 90 -26.95 -2.83 -15.85
C GLY A 90 -26.23 -2.13 -14.72
N GLY A 91 -26.88 -1.15 -14.08
CA GLY A 91 -26.35 -0.45 -12.91
C GLY A 91 -26.15 -1.37 -11.70
N LEU A 92 -27.13 -2.20 -11.38
CA LEU A 92 -27.02 -3.18 -10.29
C LEU A 92 -25.93 -4.22 -10.55
N GLY A 93 -25.91 -4.81 -11.74
CA GLY A 93 -24.87 -5.78 -12.12
C GLY A 93 -23.48 -5.17 -12.11
N GLY A 94 -23.33 -3.95 -12.65
CA GLY A 94 -22.08 -3.21 -12.65
C GLY A 94 -21.60 -2.86 -11.24
N ALA A 95 -22.50 -2.48 -10.34
CA ALA A 95 -22.19 -2.17 -8.95
C ALA A 95 -21.68 -3.41 -8.20
N VAL A 96 -22.32 -4.57 -8.39
CA VAL A 96 -21.88 -5.82 -7.76
C VAL A 96 -20.48 -6.21 -8.24
N ILE A 97 -20.26 -6.24 -9.55
CA ILE A 97 -18.95 -6.60 -10.12
C ILE A 97 -17.89 -5.58 -9.71
N GLY A 98 -18.16 -4.29 -9.83
CA GLY A 98 -17.26 -3.21 -9.46
C GLY A 98 -16.92 -3.23 -7.97
N GLY A 99 -17.89 -3.53 -7.11
CA GLY A 99 -17.69 -3.67 -5.67
C GLY A 99 -16.73 -4.80 -5.32
N ILE A 100 -16.91 -5.98 -5.93
CA ILE A 100 -16.03 -7.14 -5.71
C ILE A 100 -14.61 -6.84 -6.20
N VAL A 101 -14.46 -6.29 -7.40
CA VAL A 101 -13.16 -5.95 -7.98
C VAL A 101 -12.47 -4.87 -7.15
N GLY A 102 -13.18 -3.82 -6.77
CA GLY A 102 -12.66 -2.73 -5.94
C GLY A 102 -12.17 -3.20 -4.57
N HIS A 103 -12.93 -4.08 -3.91
CA HIS A 103 -12.53 -4.66 -2.63
C HIS A 103 -11.26 -5.52 -2.74
N LYS A 104 -11.16 -6.38 -3.76
CA LYS A 104 -9.94 -7.17 -4.02
C LYS A 104 -8.74 -6.28 -4.33
N THR A 105 -8.94 -5.22 -5.11
CA THR A 105 -7.89 -4.26 -5.47
C THR A 105 -7.38 -3.54 -4.23
N GLU A 106 -8.26 -3.11 -3.32
CA GLU A 106 -7.87 -2.50 -2.04
C GLU A 106 -6.95 -3.42 -1.24
N ASN A 107 -7.33 -4.70 -1.10
CA ASN A 107 -6.55 -5.69 -0.36
C ASN A 107 -5.15 -5.90 -0.96
N ILE A 108 -5.04 -6.00 -2.29
CA ILE A 108 -3.76 -6.17 -2.99
C ILE A 108 -2.89 -4.91 -2.88
N LEU A 109 -3.48 -3.72 -2.94
CA LEU A 109 -2.74 -2.46 -2.89
C LEU A 109 -2.23 -2.12 -1.48
N THR A 110 -2.95 -2.55 -0.44
CA THR A 110 -2.61 -2.23 0.97
C THR A 110 -1.84 -3.34 1.67
N GLY A 111 -1.89 -4.57 1.16
CA GLY A 111 -1.10 -5.70 1.64
C GLY A 111 0.26 -5.81 0.93
N GLY A 112 1.09 -6.74 1.39
CA GLY A 112 2.36 -7.04 0.73
C GLY A 112 3.36 -7.77 1.60
N ASP A 113 4.52 -8.04 1.02
CA ASP A 113 5.62 -8.70 1.69
C ASP A 113 6.35 -7.73 2.62
N ALA A 114 6.70 -8.21 3.80
CA ALA A 114 7.48 -7.49 4.80
C ALA A 114 8.41 -8.47 5.53
N SER A 115 9.29 -7.94 6.33
CA SER A 115 10.15 -8.73 7.21
C SER A 115 9.90 -8.38 8.67
N GLU A 116 9.80 -9.40 9.49
CA GLU A 116 9.80 -9.27 10.96
C GLU A 116 11.23 -9.34 11.44
N PHE A 117 11.66 -8.33 12.15
CA PHE A 117 12.98 -8.21 12.74
C PHE A 117 12.85 -8.42 14.25
N ILE A 118 13.60 -9.37 14.79
CA ILE A 118 13.82 -9.46 16.23
C ILE A 118 15.13 -8.75 16.52
N VAL A 119 15.04 -7.66 17.27
CA VAL A 119 16.18 -6.79 17.57
C VAL A 119 16.45 -6.80 19.05
N GLN A 120 17.73 -6.97 19.43
CA GLN A 120 18.25 -6.80 20.78
C GLN A 120 18.86 -5.43 20.92
N PRO A 121 18.26 -4.48 21.64
CA PRO A 121 18.93 -3.24 22.01
C PRO A 121 20.14 -3.51 22.90
N ASP A 122 21.11 -2.60 22.89
CA ASP A 122 22.26 -2.68 23.80
C ASP A 122 21.86 -2.56 25.28
N LYS A 123 20.69 -1.94 25.53
CA LYS A 123 20.04 -1.84 26.86
C LYS A 123 18.56 -2.10 26.70
N GLY A 124 18.02 -3.00 27.53
CA GLY A 124 16.59 -3.38 27.54
C GLY A 124 16.34 -4.74 26.90
N ASP A 125 15.06 -5.10 26.83
CA ASP A 125 14.61 -6.39 26.34
C ASP A 125 14.52 -6.42 24.82
N PRO A 126 14.68 -7.61 24.20
CA PRO A 126 14.48 -7.76 22.76
C PRO A 126 13.01 -7.56 22.39
N TYR A 127 12.77 -7.07 21.20
CA TYR A 127 11.43 -6.89 20.66
C TYR A 127 11.36 -7.17 19.16
N ALA A 128 10.15 -7.39 18.67
CA ALA A 128 9.89 -7.61 17.26
C ALA A 128 9.37 -6.32 16.61
N SER A 129 9.81 -6.07 15.38
CA SER A 129 9.32 -4.98 14.53
C SER A 129 9.09 -5.50 13.12
N VAL A 130 7.98 -5.09 12.49
CA VAL A 130 7.64 -5.51 11.13
C VAL A 130 7.68 -4.31 10.19
N HIS A 131 8.52 -4.38 9.17
CA HIS A 131 8.63 -3.37 8.12
C HIS A 131 9.31 -3.95 6.87
N ILE A 132 9.30 -3.20 5.77
CA ILE A 132 9.96 -3.67 4.54
C ILE A 132 11.47 -3.55 4.69
N ASN A 133 12.20 -4.62 4.39
CA ASN A 133 13.67 -4.67 4.42
C ASN A 133 14.29 -4.03 3.16
N LYS A 134 14.09 -2.71 2.97
CA LYS A 134 14.67 -2.00 1.82
C LYS A 134 16.20 -1.86 1.88
N GLU A 135 16.76 -1.93 3.08
CA GLU A 135 18.19 -1.80 3.29
C GLU A 135 18.93 -3.14 3.22
N GLU A 136 18.20 -4.24 2.96
CA GLU A 136 18.75 -5.59 2.93
C GLU A 136 19.56 -5.92 4.18
N LEU A 137 19.01 -5.57 5.34
CA LEU A 137 19.60 -5.85 6.64
C LEU A 137 19.71 -7.35 6.87
N LYS A 138 20.76 -7.77 7.60
CA LYS A 138 21.09 -9.16 7.85
C LYS A 138 21.12 -9.47 9.35
N VAL A 139 20.93 -10.73 9.69
CA VAL A 139 21.07 -11.24 11.06
C VAL A 139 22.52 -10.98 11.54
N GLY A 140 22.67 -10.51 12.78
CA GLY A 140 23.94 -10.13 13.38
C GLY A 140 24.40 -8.71 13.04
N GLU A 141 23.68 -7.99 12.18
CA GLU A 141 24.03 -6.63 11.79
C GLU A 141 23.71 -5.61 12.90
N ARG A 142 24.61 -4.62 13.07
CA ARG A 142 24.39 -3.49 13.98
C ARG A 142 23.41 -2.49 13.37
N VAL A 143 22.42 -2.10 14.17
CA VAL A 143 21.34 -1.24 13.73
C VAL A 143 21.08 -0.11 14.71
N LEU A 144 20.47 0.96 14.18
CA LEU A 144 19.85 2.01 14.96
C LEU A 144 18.33 1.76 14.99
N ILE A 145 17.80 1.81 16.16
CA ILE A 145 16.38 1.63 16.48
C ILE A 145 15.82 3.01 16.75
N ILE A 146 14.97 3.49 15.89
CA ILE A 146 14.43 4.84 15.91
C ILE A 146 12.98 4.78 16.38
N GLU A 147 12.68 5.48 17.48
CA GLU A 147 11.36 5.55 18.10
C GLU A 147 10.75 6.94 17.84
N SER A 148 9.97 7.08 16.77
CA SER A 148 9.25 8.32 16.44
C SER A 148 7.83 8.00 15.99
N GLY A 149 6.93 7.76 16.94
CA GLY A 149 5.56 7.33 16.63
C GLY A 149 5.45 5.94 16.00
N LYS A 150 6.41 5.59 15.14
CA LYS A 150 6.59 4.26 14.53
C LYS A 150 8.01 3.80 14.78
N LEU A 151 8.16 2.52 15.11
CA LEU A 151 9.47 1.92 15.31
C LEU A 151 10.11 1.63 13.94
N ARG A 152 11.34 2.12 13.75
CA ARG A 152 12.13 1.89 12.54
C ARG A 152 13.49 1.30 12.90
N VAL A 153 13.91 0.32 12.11
CA VAL A 153 15.23 -0.30 12.23
C VAL A 153 16.01 0.03 10.97
N VAL A 154 17.13 0.70 11.14
CA VAL A 154 18.02 1.13 10.04
C VAL A 154 19.45 0.73 10.32
N ARG A 155 20.28 0.61 9.29
CA ARG A 155 21.68 0.24 9.44
C ARG A 155 22.48 1.26 10.26
N ASP A 156 23.26 0.80 11.22
CA ASP A 156 24.21 1.66 11.93
C ASP A 156 25.44 1.96 11.04
N GLN A 157 25.42 3.10 10.37
CA GLN A 157 26.53 3.56 9.54
C GLN A 157 27.69 4.11 10.35
N THR A 158 27.53 4.34 11.66
CA THR A 158 28.60 4.86 12.53
C THR A 158 29.59 3.76 12.95
N SER A 159 29.25 2.49 12.76
CA SER A 159 30.07 1.31 13.09
C SER A 159 31.14 0.98 12.06
N LYS A 160 31.24 1.72 10.94
CA LYS A 160 32.33 1.58 9.97
C LYS A 160 33.51 2.45 10.38
N LYS A 161 34.32 1.96 11.32
CA LYS A 161 35.71 2.36 11.52
C LYS A 161 36.56 1.15 11.80
#